data_9eff7d6f5d66d626be62cd1721ab055f
#
_entry.id   9eff7d6f5d66d626be62cd1721ab055f
#
_cell.length_a   1.000
_cell.length_b   1.000
_cell.length_c   1.000
_cell.angle_alpha   90.00
_cell.angle_beta   90.00
_cell.angle_gamma   90.00
#
_symmetry.space_group_name_H-M   'P 1'
#
loop_
_entity.id
_entity.type
_entity.pdbx_description
1 polymer ?
#
loop_
_entity_poly.entity_id
_entity_poly.type
_entity_poly.pdbx_seq_one_letter_code
_entity_poly.pdbx_strand_id
1 'polypeptide(L)'
;MILAVEKKQPQWFDKEKQLDVKGYIQQIKQKQPKKQDKNSQPKKVVGINEKLLSYAGIHERYADVSFSTLKVNGEIRENAKLVYNYSKNMSKYIKNGIGLILAGGYGTLKTTLAVCILKEYINKGGYGLFIPMSSLMDNLYSMKAKNIDEWTMFEYRLRNTNLLVIDDLGGEDVNAPWVLQKVHSIITERYNRKKTIIITTNLNKQELENTYSGRLIDRLKSTNYYIAFNSPSQRKVMNINDLKE
;
A
#
# COMPACT_ATOMS: atom_id res chain seq x y z
N MET A 1 -16.92 16.09 -42.84
CA MET A 1 -17.92 16.25 -41.80
C MET A 1 -17.74 15.07 -40.81
N ILE A 2 -16.97 15.27 -39.78
CA ILE A 2 -16.63 14.23 -38.78
C ILE A 2 -17.67 14.37 -37.68
N LEU A 3 -18.56 13.39 -37.55
CA LEU A 3 -19.53 13.32 -36.49
C LEU A 3 -18.80 13.08 -35.14
N ALA A 4 -18.88 14.06 -34.25
CA ALA A 4 -18.44 13.92 -32.86
C ALA A 4 -19.36 12.90 -32.18
N VAL A 5 -18.86 11.70 -31.89
CA VAL A 5 -19.54 10.73 -31.04
C VAL A 5 -19.42 11.24 -29.60
N GLU A 6 -20.47 11.84 -29.09
CA GLU A 6 -20.62 12.09 -27.66
C GLU A 6 -20.48 10.75 -26.90
N LYS A 7 -19.39 10.60 -26.17
CA LYS A 7 -19.20 9.51 -25.22
C LYS A 7 -20.15 9.72 -24.05
N LYS A 8 -21.39 9.24 -24.16
CA LYS A 8 -22.31 9.14 -23.01
C LYS A 8 -21.59 8.32 -21.93
N GLN A 9 -21.47 8.89 -20.75
CA GLN A 9 -21.00 8.15 -19.56
C GLN A 9 -21.97 6.98 -19.31
N PRO A 10 -21.46 5.79 -18.97
CA PRO A 10 -22.31 4.64 -18.69
C PRO A 10 -23.31 4.96 -17.57
N GLN A 11 -24.57 4.53 -17.72
CA GLN A 11 -25.67 4.78 -16.76
C GLN A 11 -25.41 4.28 -15.33
N TRP A 12 -24.40 3.43 -15.14
CA TRP A 12 -23.97 2.93 -13.84
C TRP A 12 -22.98 3.85 -13.10
N PHE A 13 -22.56 4.98 -13.71
CA PHE A 13 -21.71 5.98 -13.07
C PHE A 13 -22.57 6.92 -12.23
N ASP A 14 -23.12 6.38 -11.15
CA ASP A 14 -23.87 7.15 -10.17
C ASP A 14 -22.87 7.79 -9.19
N LYS A 15 -22.65 9.10 -9.32
CA LYS A 15 -21.79 9.88 -8.42
C LYS A 15 -22.23 9.82 -6.95
N GLU A 16 -23.48 9.50 -6.68
CA GLU A 16 -24.07 9.47 -5.33
C GLU A 16 -23.76 8.17 -4.59
N LYS A 17 -23.46 7.07 -5.32
CA LYS A 17 -23.04 5.80 -4.72
C LYS A 17 -21.53 5.65 -4.52
N GLN A 18 -20.73 6.65 -4.88
CA GLN A 18 -19.37 6.70 -4.37
C GLN A 18 -19.46 6.77 -2.85
N LEU A 19 -19.00 5.71 -2.16
CA LEU A 19 -18.76 5.78 -0.72
C LEU A 19 -18.08 7.11 -0.47
N ASP A 20 -18.77 8.03 0.20
CA ASP A 20 -18.25 9.36 0.50
C ASP A 20 -17.13 9.23 1.54
N VAL A 21 -15.96 8.78 1.05
CA VAL A 21 -14.74 8.67 1.86
C VAL A 21 -14.38 10.02 2.47
N LYS A 22 -14.66 11.12 1.76
CA LYS A 22 -14.44 12.47 2.30
C LYS A 22 -15.42 12.79 3.41
N GLY A 23 -16.70 12.49 3.23
CA GLY A 23 -17.74 12.65 4.26
C GLY A 23 -17.47 11.75 5.47
N TYR A 24 -17.08 10.50 5.24
CA TYR A 24 -16.69 9.58 6.33
C TYR A 24 -15.46 10.08 7.10
N ILE A 25 -14.43 10.57 6.43
CA ILE A 25 -13.25 11.19 7.06
C ILE A 25 -13.65 12.49 7.78
N GLN A 26 -14.54 13.31 7.21
CA GLN A 26 -15.06 14.52 7.89
C GLN A 26 -15.87 14.18 9.14
N GLN A 27 -16.73 13.15 9.11
CA GLN A 27 -17.47 12.70 10.28
C GLN A 27 -16.56 12.23 11.41
N ILE A 28 -15.45 11.55 11.07
CA ILE A 28 -14.45 11.12 12.07
C ILE A 28 -13.73 12.35 12.65
N LYS A 29 -13.37 13.35 11.83
CA LYS A 29 -12.73 14.58 12.30
C LYS A 29 -13.64 15.42 13.20
N GLN A 30 -14.94 15.44 12.95
CA GLN A 30 -15.93 16.16 13.77
C GLN A 30 -16.19 15.50 15.12
N LYS A 31 -15.95 14.17 15.23
CA LYS A 31 -16.07 13.41 16.49
C LYS A 31 -14.82 13.47 17.37
N GLN A 32 -13.77 14.18 16.98
CA GLN A 32 -12.60 14.41 17.84
C GLN A 32 -12.95 15.48 18.90
N PRO A 33 -12.70 15.24 20.20
CA PRO A 33 -12.93 16.23 21.23
C PRO A 33 -12.08 17.47 21.00
N LYS A 34 -12.69 18.66 21.11
CA LYS A 34 -12.02 19.96 21.06
C LYS A 34 -10.91 20.00 22.12
N LYS A 35 -9.77 20.61 21.77
CA LYS A 35 -8.59 20.82 22.61
C LYS A 35 -8.98 21.21 24.04
N GLN A 36 -8.69 20.38 25.02
CA GLN A 36 -8.68 20.73 26.44
C GLN A 36 -7.25 20.67 26.97
N ASP A 37 -6.94 21.74 27.67
CA ASP A 37 -5.94 22.05 28.70
C ASP A 37 -4.59 21.32 28.80
N LYS A 38 -3.59 22.19 28.86
CA LYS A 38 -2.20 21.94 29.23
C LYS A 38 -2.11 21.53 30.71
N ASN A 39 -2.29 20.28 31.03
CA ASN A 39 -1.70 19.60 32.20
C ASN A 39 -2.27 18.18 32.32
N SER A 40 -1.75 17.27 31.54
CA SER A 40 -2.00 15.84 31.77
C SER A 40 -0.91 15.02 31.09
N GLN A 41 -0.50 13.93 31.76
CA GLN A 41 0.45 12.90 31.34
C GLN A 41 0.32 12.47 29.87
N PRO A 42 1.35 11.89 29.23
CA PRO A 42 1.32 11.60 27.81
C PRO A 42 0.11 10.73 27.47
N LYS A 43 -0.91 11.36 26.87
CA LYS A 43 -2.10 10.67 26.40
C LYS A 43 -1.68 9.66 25.33
N LYS A 44 -2.05 8.39 25.55
CA LYS A 44 -2.10 7.33 24.54
C LYS A 44 -2.44 7.94 23.20
N VAL A 45 -1.55 7.79 22.21
CA VAL A 45 -1.80 8.22 20.83
C VAL A 45 -3.16 7.66 20.44
N VAL A 46 -4.09 8.53 20.08
CA VAL A 46 -5.44 8.13 19.64
C VAL A 46 -5.23 7.19 18.44
N GLY A 47 -5.47 5.90 18.66
CA GLY A 47 -5.25 4.87 17.65
C GLY A 47 -6.08 5.17 16.40
N ILE A 48 -5.51 4.91 15.22
CA ILE A 48 -6.26 4.89 13.97
C ILE A 48 -7.46 3.99 14.20
N ASN A 49 -8.66 4.46 13.87
CA ASN A 49 -9.87 3.66 13.98
C ASN A 49 -9.68 2.34 13.21
N GLU A 50 -9.88 1.20 13.86
CA GLU A 50 -9.76 -0.16 13.27
C GLU A 50 -10.51 -0.28 11.94
N LYS A 51 -11.68 0.37 11.82
CA LYS A 51 -12.44 0.43 10.58
C LYS A 51 -11.66 1.08 9.43
N LEU A 52 -10.83 2.10 9.71
CA LEU A 52 -9.99 2.73 8.68
C LEU A 52 -8.85 1.82 8.25
N LEU A 53 -8.25 1.08 9.19
CA LEU A 53 -7.21 0.09 8.89
C LEU A 53 -7.77 -1.04 8.04
N SER A 54 -8.91 -1.60 8.42
CA SER A 54 -9.61 -2.64 7.66
C SER A 54 -10.00 -2.15 6.26
N TYR A 55 -10.54 -0.94 6.14
CA TYR A 55 -10.89 -0.34 4.86
C TYR A 55 -9.66 -0.11 3.95
N ALA A 56 -8.52 0.20 4.54
CA ALA A 56 -7.24 0.32 3.84
C ALA A 56 -6.61 -1.05 3.52
N GLY A 57 -7.23 -2.18 3.90
CA GLY A 57 -6.69 -3.52 3.70
C GLY A 57 -5.56 -3.90 4.65
N ILE A 58 -5.34 -3.14 5.72
CA ILE A 58 -4.29 -3.42 6.70
C ILE A 58 -4.80 -4.50 7.67
N HIS A 59 -4.11 -5.65 7.67
CA HIS A 59 -4.45 -6.76 8.55
C HIS A 59 -4.19 -6.45 10.03
N GLU A 60 -4.95 -7.09 10.92
CA GLU A 60 -4.89 -6.95 12.38
C GLU A 60 -3.45 -7.11 12.92
N ARG A 61 -2.67 -8.04 12.37
CA ARG A 61 -1.24 -8.23 12.70
C ARG A 61 -0.42 -6.94 12.71
N TYR A 62 -0.82 -5.94 11.93
CA TYR A 62 -0.13 -4.66 11.82
C TYR A 62 -0.85 -3.52 12.55
N ALA A 63 -1.91 -3.82 13.33
CA ALA A 63 -2.69 -2.80 14.01
C ALA A 63 -1.84 -1.92 14.94
N ASP A 64 -0.95 -2.53 15.72
CA ASP A 64 -0.11 -1.85 16.70
C ASP A 64 1.26 -1.39 16.15
N VAL A 65 1.54 -1.69 14.88
CA VAL A 65 2.83 -1.34 14.27
C VAL A 65 2.86 0.14 13.89
N SER A 66 3.94 0.82 14.27
CA SER A 66 4.23 2.22 13.91
C SER A 66 5.75 2.44 13.88
N PHE A 67 6.20 3.54 13.29
CA PHE A 67 7.64 3.88 13.34
C PHE A 67 8.18 4.04 14.76
N SER A 68 7.35 4.43 15.73
CA SER A 68 7.74 4.58 17.12
C SER A 68 7.83 3.27 17.90
N THR A 69 7.11 2.23 17.46
CA THR A 69 7.12 0.91 18.12
C THR A 69 8.14 -0.05 17.51
N LEU A 70 8.72 0.30 16.36
CA LEU A 70 9.70 -0.55 15.68
C LEU A 70 11.02 -0.61 16.44
N LYS A 71 11.43 -1.83 16.79
CA LYS A 71 12.76 -2.11 17.30
C LYS A 71 13.64 -2.57 16.13
N VAL A 72 14.58 -1.73 15.73
CA VAL A 72 15.43 -1.98 14.56
C VAL A 72 16.91 -1.76 14.93
N ASN A 73 17.75 -2.68 14.51
CA ASN A 73 19.20 -2.66 14.78
C ASN A 73 19.99 -2.82 13.47
N GLY A 74 21.27 -2.49 13.50
CA GLY A 74 22.19 -2.70 12.38
C GLY A 74 21.76 -2.03 11.09
N GLU A 75 21.95 -2.72 9.96
CA GLU A 75 21.64 -2.23 8.61
C GLU A 75 20.15 -1.90 8.43
N ILE A 76 19.24 -2.68 9.03
CA ILE A 76 17.81 -2.40 8.97
C ILE A 76 17.48 -1.02 9.53
N ARG A 77 18.23 -0.55 10.55
CA ARG A 77 18.02 0.77 11.13
C ARG A 77 18.27 1.89 10.12
N GLU A 78 19.29 1.77 9.29
CA GLU A 78 19.57 2.78 8.26
C GLU A 78 18.50 2.78 7.19
N ASN A 79 18.08 1.61 6.72
CA ASN A 79 16.98 1.48 5.79
C ASN A 79 15.65 2.02 6.37
N ALA A 80 15.36 1.72 7.63
CA ALA A 80 14.20 2.26 8.34
C ALA A 80 14.23 3.79 8.45
N LYS A 81 15.40 4.39 8.64
CA LYS A 81 15.57 5.85 8.61
C LYS A 81 15.26 6.44 7.24
N LEU A 82 15.71 5.81 6.14
CA LEU A 82 15.39 6.25 4.78
C LEU A 82 13.87 6.22 4.54
N VAL A 83 13.23 5.12 4.93
CA VAL A 83 11.77 4.94 4.83
C VAL A 83 11.02 5.97 5.69
N TYR A 84 11.50 6.22 6.91
CA TYR A 84 10.94 7.24 7.79
C TYR A 84 11.07 8.65 7.20
N ASN A 85 12.24 9.00 6.63
CA ASN A 85 12.46 10.28 5.96
C ASN A 85 11.53 10.46 4.76
N TYR A 86 11.29 9.36 3.99
CA TYR A 86 10.27 9.37 2.95
C TYR A 86 8.89 9.68 3.54
N SER A 87 8.50 9.05 4.65
CA SER A 87 7.19 9.27 5.30
C SER A 87 6.99 10.70 5.78
N LYS A 88 8.04 11.37 6.24
CA LYS A 88 7.99 12.80 6.63
C LYS A 88 7.68 13.71 5.45
N ASN A 89 8.20 13.40 4.28
CA ASN A 89 8.05 14.19 3.05
C ASN A 89 6.97 13.62 2.11
N MET A 90 6.17 12.66 2.57
CA MET A 90 5.25 11.89 1.72
C MET A 90 4.25 12.74 0.94
N SER A 91 3.79 13.87 1.48
CA SER A 91 2.86 14.76 0.76
C SER A 91 3.45 15.24 -0.57
N LYS A 92 4.76 15.60 -0.58
CA LYS A 92 5.50 15.97 -1.78
C LYS A 92 5.63 14.79 -2.74
N TYR A 93 6.00 13.62 -2.22
CA TYR A 93 6.21 12.42 -3.03
C TYR A 93 4.90 11.92 -3.64
N ILE A 94 3.83 11.85 -2.85
CA ILE A 94 2.51 11.39 -3.33
C ILE A 94 1.95 12.33 -4.40
N LYS A 95 2.13 13.66 -4.25
CA LYS A 95 1.72 14.63 -5.26
C LYS A 95 2.41 14.40 -6.62
N ASN A 96 3.65 13.93 -6.59
CA ASN A 96 4.47 13.71 -7.78
C ASN A 96 4.46 12.25 -8.28
N GLY A 97 3.71 11.35 -7.65
CA GLY A 97 3.67 9.94 -8.02
C GLY A 97 4.94 9.16 -7.69
N ILE A 98 5.78 9.67 -6.76
CA ILE A 98 7.05 9.04 -6.38
C ILE A 98 6.82 8.05 -5.24
N GLY A 99 7.27 6.82 -5.44
CA GLY A 99 7.10 5.72 -4.49
C GLY A 99 8.41 5.06 -4.05
N LEU A 100 8.29 3.85 -3.50
CA LEU A 100 9.40 3.03 -3.02
C LEU A 100 9.29 1.60 -3.54
N ILE A 101 10.43 0.97 -3.78
CA ILE A 101 10.59 -0.48 -3.89
C ILE A 101 11.45 -0.93 -2.71
N LEU A 102 10.87 -1.72 -1.81
CA LEU A 102 11.57 -2.31 -0.66
C LEU A 102 11.85 -3.78 -1.01
N ALA A 103 13.10 -4.08 -1.34
CA ALA A 103 13.50 -5.39 -1.84
C ALA A 103 14.46 -6.09 -0.88
N GLY A 104 14.42 -7.44 -0.81
CA GLY A 104 15.37 -8.22 -0.01
C GLY A 104 14.75 -9.44 0.65
N GLY A 105 15.52 -10.19 1.43
CA GLY A 105 15.14 -11.46 2.03
C GLY A 105 13.91 -11.43 2.93
N TYR A 106 13.41 -12.60 3.29
CA TYR A 106 12.26 -12.76 4.19
C TYR A 106 12.57 -12.20 5.60
N GLY A 107 11.54 -11.66 6.26
CA GLY A 107 11.65 -11.22 7.66
C GLY A 107 12.45 -9.94 7.90
N THR A 108 12.79 -9.18 6.85
CA THR A 108 13.59 -7.94 6.95
C THR A 108 12.76 -6.67 7.15
N LEU A 109 11.52 -6.80 7.62
CA LEU A 109 10.59 -5.70 7.97
C LEU A 109 10.06 -4.86 6.80
N LYS A 110 10.24 -5.26 5.54
CA LYS A 110 9.75 -4.51 4.36
C LYS A 110 8.27 -4.19 4.44
N THR A 111 7.42 -5.22 4.60
CA THR A 111 5.96 -5.08 4.76
C THR A 111 5.61 -4.17 5.92
N THR A 112 6.26 -4.38 7.07
CA THR A 112 6.06 -3.59 8.29
C THR A 112 6.32 -2.10 8.03
N LEU A 113 7.43 -1.76 7.38
CA LEU A 113 7.79 -0.39 7.04
C LEU A 113 6.83 0.23 6.00
N ALA A 114 6.41 -0.55 5.00
CA ALA A 114 5.42 -0.09 4.01
C ALA A 114 4.07 0.23 4.68
N VAL A 115 3.63 -0.61 5.62
CA VAL A 115 2.42 -0.37 6.42
C VAL A 115 2.58 0.85 7.32
N CYS A 116 3.75 1.08 7.93
CA CYS A 116 4.01 2.30 8.70
C CYS A 116 3.82 3.57 7.86
N ILE A 117 4.32 3.59 6.61
CA ILE A 117 4.09 4.74 5.70
C ILE A 117 2.60 4.93 5.44
N LEU A 118 1.88 3.85 5.13
CA LEU A 118 0.45 3.92 4.83
C LEU A 118 -0.34 4.43 6.03
N LYS A 119 -0.04 3.95 7.25
CA LYS A 119 -0.67 4.42 8.49
C LYS A 119 -0.40 5.90 8.74
N GLU A 120 0.85 6.35 8.57
CA GLU A 120 1.19 7.79 8.65
C GLU A 120 0.41 8.63 7.63
N TYR A 121 0.20 8.09 6.42
CA TYR A 121 -0.59 8.77 5.39
C TYR A 121 -2.06 8.88 5.78
N ILE A 122 -2.65 7.80 6.29
CA ILE A 122 -4.03 7.76 6.77
C ILE A 122 -4.20 8.71 7.95
N ASN A 123 -3.25 8.76 8.90
CA ASN A 123 -3.26 9.69 10.03
C ASN A 123 -3.26 11.16 9.62
N LYS A 124 -2.64 11.48 8.49
CA LYS A 124 -2.66 12.82 7.90
C LYS A 124 -3.93 13.10 7.08
N GLY A 125 -4.90 12.20 7.11
CA GLY A 125 -6.17 12.31 6.39
C GLY A 125 -6.08 11.90 4.92
N GLY A 126 -5.01 11.18 4.53
CA GLY A 126 -4.87 10.61 3.20
C GLY A 126 -5.67 9.32 3.06
N TYR A 127 -5.91 8.92 1.81
CA TYR A 127 -6.52 7.64 1.48
C TYR A 127 -5.54 6.77 0.69
N GLY A 128 -5.30 5.56 1.19
CA GLY A 128 -4.43 4.57 0.57
C GLY A 128 -4.99 3.16 0.70
N LEU A 129 -4.36 2.24 0.01
CA LEU A 129 -4.74 0.82 -0.02
C LEU A 129 -3.49 -0.04 0.15
N PHE A 130 -3.57 -1.03 1.02
CA PHE A 130 -2.60 -2.11 1.16
C PHE A 130 -3.20 -3.39 0.59
N ILE A 131 -2.45 -4.09 -0.23
CA ILE A 131 -2.86 -5.37 -0.78
C ILE A 131 -1.67 -6.32 -0.96
N PRO A 132 -1.70 -7.50 -0.33
CA PRO A 132 -0.78 -8.58 -0.66
C PRO A 132 -1.02 -9.05 -2.10
N MET A 133 0.05 -9.44 -2.80
CA MET A 133 -0.05 -9.88 -4.18
C MET A 133 -0.94 -11.12 -4.33
N SER A 134 -0.86 -12.07 -3.38
CA SER A 134 -1.78 -13.23 -3.33
C SER A 134 -3.25 -12.81 -3.25
N SER A 135 -3.58 -11.91 -2.31
CA SER A 135 -4.95 -11.42 -2.18
C SER A 135 -5.42 -10.62 -3.41
N LEU A 136 -4.51 -9.91 -4.07
CA LEU A 136 -4.80 -9.25 -5.34
C LEU A 136 -5.23 -10.27 -6.39
N MET A 137 -4.48 -11.37 -6.52
CA MET A 137 -4.81 -12.43 -7.48
C MET A 137 -6.12 -13.14 -7.12
N ASP A 138 -6.32 -13.52 -5.86
CA ASP A 138 -7.57 -14.17 -5.40
C ASP A 138 -8.80 -13.30 -5.70
N ASN A 139 -8.72 -12.01 -5.44
CA ASN A 139 -9.78 -11.06 -5.77
C ASN A 139 -10.01 -10.97 -7.28
N LEU A 140 -8.94 -10.94 -8.08
CA LEU A 140 -9.03 -10.91 -9.54
C LEU A 140 -9.72 -12.17 -10.10
N TYR A 141 -9.48 -13.34 -9.52
CA TYR A 141 -10.14 -14.59 -9.92
C TYR A 141 -11.60 -14.67 -9.47
N SER A 142 -11.84 -14.38 -8.18
CA SER A 142 -13.14 -14.65 -7.57
C SER A 142 -14.22 -13.61 -7.93
N MET A 143 -13.86 -12.34 -7.96
CA MET A 143 -14.85 -11.27 -8.21
C MET A 143 -15.33 -11.23 -9.66
N LYS A 144 -14.43 -11.50 -10.62
CA LYS A 144 -14.81 -11.52 -12.05
C LYS A 144 -15.93 -12.53 -12.35
N ALA A 145 -15.96 -13.63 -11.59
CA ALA A 145 -16.95 -14.69 -11.77
C ALA A 145 -18.27 -14.44 -11.04
N LYS A 146 -18.31 -13.55 -10.03
CA LYS A 146 -19.43 -13.46 -9.09
C LYS A 146 -20.16 -12.13 -9.11
N ASN A 147 -19.46 -10.99 -9.20
CA ASN A 147 -20.08 -9.67 -9.09
C ASN A 147 -19.28 -8.62 -9.88
N ILE A 148 -19.87 -8.17 -10.99
CA ILE A 148 -19.23 -7.21 -11.90
C ILE A 148 -19.05 -5.83 -11.25
N ASP A 149 -19.96 -5.42 -10.37
CA ASP A 149 -19.94 -4.10 -9.73
C ASP A 149 -18.82 -4.04 -8.67
N GLU A 150 -18.71 -5.08 -7.83
CA GLU A 150 -17.63 -5.21 -6.85
C GLU A 150 -16.26 -5.27 -7.54
N TRP A 151 -16.16 -6.02 -8.64
CA TRP A 151 -14.98 -6.08 -9.48
C TRP A 151 -14.58 -4.69 -9.99
N THR A 152 -15.53 -3.96 -10.57
CA THR A 152 -15.29 -2.63 -11.13
C THR A 152 -14.83 -1.65 -10.05
N MET A 153 -15.45 -1.70 -8.87
CA MET A 153 -15.05 -0.86 -7.72
C MET A 153 -13.67 -1.22 -7.20
N PHE A 154 -13.34 -2.51 -7.12
CA PHE A 154 -12.03 -2.96 -6.70
C PHE A 154 -10.92 -2.50 -7.67
N GLU A 155 -11.12 -2.69 -8.98
CA GLU A 155 -10.18 -2.19 -9.99
C GLU A 155 -10.05 -0.67 -9.96
N TYR A 156 -11.16 0.04 -9.78
CA TYR A 156 -11.14 1.48 -9.65
C TYR A 156 -10.27 1.92 -8.45
N ARG A 157 -10.42 1.27 -7.31
CA ARG A 157 -9.60 1.56 -6.12
C ARG A 157 -8.11 1.30 -6.36
N LEU A 158 -7.76 0.16 -6.96
CA LEU A 158 -6.35 -0.17 -7.30
C LEU A 158 -5.70 0.90 -8.18
N ARG A 159 -6.44 1.44 -9.15
CA ARG A 159 -5.91 2.39 -10.13
C ARG A 159 -5.92 3.84 -9.65
N ASN A 160 -6.83 4.21 -8.77
CA ASN A 160 -7.12 5.61 -8.44
C ASN A 160 -6.73 6.05 -7.04
N THR A 161 -6.54 5.16 -6.07
CA THR A 161 -6.02 5.56 -4.75
C THR A 161 -4.71 6.33 -4.88
N ASN A 162 -4.52 7.36 -4.05
CA ASN A 162 -3.32 8.18 -4.13
C ASN A 162 -2.06 7.38 -3.73
N LEU A 163 -2.18 6.49 -2.75
CA LEU A 163 -1.11 5.61 -2.29
C LEU A 163 -1.59 4.16 -2.35
N LEU A 164 -0.93 3.33 -3.16
CA LEU A 164 -1.12 1.89 -3.20
C LEU A 164 0.14 1.21 -2.68
N VAL A 165 -0.03 0.30 -1.74
CA VAL A 165 1.02 -0.61 -1.28
C VAL A 165 0.70 -1.99 -1.85
N ILE A 166 1.56 -2.51 -2.73
CA ILE A 166 1.54 -3.91 -3.17
C ILE A 166 2.60 -4.65 -2.38
N ASP A 167 2.16 -5.62 -1.60
CA ASP A 167 3.05 -6.41 -0.75
C ASP A 167 3.37 -7.75 -1.41
N ASP A 168 4.66 -8.11 -1.33
CA ASP A 168 5.23 -9.36 -1.84
C ASP A 168 5.07 -9.57 -3.35
N LEU A 169 5.36 -8.52 -4.14
CA LEU A 169 5.40 -8.60 -5.61
C LEU A 169 6.45 -9.63 -6.03
N GLY A 170 6.08 -10.55 -6.92
CA GLY A 170 6.89 -11.72 -7.31
C GLY A 170 6.55 -12.98 -6.51
N GLY A 171 5.63 -12.88 -5.54
CA GLY A 171 5.06 -14.04 -4.83
C GLY A 171 3.88 -14.69 -5.56
N GLU A 172 3.45 -14.12 -6.70
CA GLU A 172 2.41 -14.66 -7.57
C GLU A 172 2.95 -15.73 -8.53
N ASP A 173 2.04 -16.47 -9.17
CA ASP A 173 2.42 -17.36 -10.27
C ASP A 173 2.82 -16.55 -11.52
N VAL A 174 4.10 -16.24 -11.60
CA VAL A 174 4.68 -15.46 -12.71
C VAL A 174 4.67 -16.22 -14.03
N ASN A 175 4.41 -17.52 -14.03
CA ASN A 175 4.26 -18.33 -15.25
C ASN A 175 2.88 -18.15 -15.89
N ALA A 176 1.93 -17.54 -15.21
CA ALA A 176 0.63 -17.24 -15.77
C ALA A 176 0.67 -15.87 -16.51
N PRO A 177 0.67 -15.82 -17.86
CA PRO A 177 0.86 -14.59 -18.63
C PRO A 177 -0.17 -13.52 -18.30
N TRP A 178 -1.41 -13.89 -17.99
CA TRP A 178 -2.46 -12.94 -17.67
C TRP A 178 -2.21 -12.22 -16.34
N VAL A 179 -1.53 -12.86 -15.36
CA VAL A 179 -1.13 -12.26 -14.09
C VAL A 179 -0.13 -11.13 -14.35
N LEU A 180 0.91 -11.40 -15.10
CA LEU A 180 1.91 -10.39 -15.49
C LEU A 180 1.29 -9.24 -16.27
N GLN A 181 0.37 -9.53 -17.19
CA GLN A 181 -0.37 -8.51 -17.94
C GLN A 181 -1.21 -7.62 -17.01
N LYS A 182 -1.84 -8.21 -15.99
CA LYS A 182 -2.67 -7.46 -15.03
C LYS A 182 -1.81 -6.54 -14.16
N VAL A 183 -0.72 -7.06 -13.60
CA VAL A 183 0.26 -6.27 -12.85
C VAL A 183 0.77 -5.12 -13.69
N HIS A 184 1.19 -5.41 -14.93
CA HIS A 184 1.65 -4.40 -15.89
C HIS A 184 0.58 -3.32 -16.13
N SER A 185 -0.68 -3.73 -16.33
CA SER A 185 -1.79 -2.80 -16.55
C SER A 185 -2.01 -1.86 -15.36
N ILE A 186 -2.05 -2.40 -14.13
CA ILE A 186 -2.25 -1.61 -12.91
C ILE A 186 -1.11 -0.59 -12.72
N ILE A 187 0.14 -1.04 -12.81
CA ILE A 187 1.30 -0.17 -12.60
C ILE A 187 1.39 0.90 -13.70
N THR A 188 1.14 0.53 -14.96
CA THR A 188 1.13 1.49 -16.08
C THR A 188 0.07 2.57 -15.92
N GLU A 189 -1.13 2.19 -15.54
CA GLU A 189 -2.23 3.14 -15.32
C GLU A 189 -1.88 4.11 -14.18
N ARG A 190 -1.32 3.60 -13.07
CA ARG A 190 -0.89 4.43 -11.95
C ARG A 190 0.24 5.38 -12.34
N TYR A 191 1.23 4.90 -13.10
CA TYR A 191 2.30 5.72 -13.67
C TYR A 191 1.73 6.89 -14.49
N ASN A 192 0.83 6.60 -15.44
CA ASN A 192 0.22 7.60 -16.31
C ASN A 192 -0.59 8.65 -15.52
N ARG A 193 -1.19 8.26 -14.40
CA ARG A 193 -1.99 9.13 -13.52
C ARG A 193 -1.17 9.76 -12.40
N LYS A 194 0.14 9.59 -12.36
CA LYS A 194 1.02 10.06 -11.27
C LYS A 194 0.52 9.60 -9.89
N LYS A 195 0.06 8.34 -9.78
CA LYS A 195 -0.38 7.73 -8.53
C LYS A 195 0.76 6.96 -7.89
N THR A 196 1.08 7.28 -6.65
CA THR A 196 2.18 6.66 -5.91
C THR A 196 1.94 5.18 -5.66
N ILE A 197 2.98 4.39 -5.88
CA ILE A 197 3.00 2.97 -5.54
C ILE A 197 4.18 2.67 -4.64
N ILE A 198 3.96 1.89 -3.58
CA ILE A 198 4.99 1.28 -2.76
C ILE A 198 4.94 -0.21 -3.01
N ILE A 199 6.06 -0.81 -3.28
CA ILE A 199 6.19 -2.25 -3.55
C ILE A 199 7.12 -2.86 -2.52
N THR A 200 6.73 -3.98 -1.92
CA THR A 200 7.67 -4.87 -1.25
C THR A 200 7.88 -6.11 -2.10
N THR A 201 9.07 -6.66 -2.08
CA THR A 201 9.41 -7.85 -2.87
C THR A 201 10.56 -8.62 -2.22
N ASN A 202 10.58 -9.92 -2.43
CA ASN A 202 11.71 -10.77 -2.08
C ASN A 202 12.69 -10.93 -3.25
N LEU A 203 12.31 -10.50 -4.45
CA LEU A 203 13.17 -10.50 -5.62
C LEU A 203 14.23 -9.41 -5.51
N ASN A 204 15.45 -9.71 -5.87
CA ASN A 204 16.49 -8.71 -6.07
C ASN A 204 16.28 -7.95 -7.40
N LYS A 205 17.14 -6.96 -7.66
CA LYS A 205 17.00 -6.11 -8.84
C LYS A 205 17.06 -6.88 -10.15
N GLN A 206 17.98 -7.86 -10.26
CA GLN A 206 18.14 -8.68 -11.45
C GLN A 206 16.95 -9.62 -11.67
N GLU A 207 16.45 -10.22 -10.59
CA GLU A 207 15.27 -11.08 -10.64
C GLU A 207 14.02 -10.31 -11.04
N LEU A 208 13.83 -9.07 -10.53
CA LEU A 208 12.75 -8.19 -10.98
C LEU A 208 12.84 -7.88 -12.47
N GLU A 209 14.04 -7.59 -12.98
CA GLU A 209 14.29 -7.31 -14.40
C GLU A 209 14.05 -8.53 -15.28
N ASN A 210 14.32 -9.73 -14.78
CA ASN A 210 14.08 -10.99 -15.48
C ASN A 210 12.59 -11.40 -15.47
N THR A 211 11.87 -11.06 -14.39
CA THR A 211 10.48 -11.48 -14.19
C THR A 211 9.49 -10.56 -14.93
N TYR A 212 9.76 -9.25 -14.91
CA TYR A 212 8.82 -8.26 -15.45
C TYR A 212 9.38 -7.62 -16.73
N SER A 213 8.45 -7.15 -17.59
CA SER A 213 8.85 -6.54 -18.86
C SER A 213 9.73 -5.30 -18.63
N GLY A 214 10.69 -5.07 -19.54
CA GLY A 214 11.58 -3.92 -19.48
C GLY A 214 10.84 -2.58 -19.40
N ARG A 215 9.66 -2.45 -20.06
CA ARG A 215 8.81 -1.26 -19.98
C ARG A 215 8.26 -1.01 -18.58
N LEU A 216 7.91 -2.07 -17.85
CA LEU A 216 7.42 -1.96 -16.47
C LEU A 216 8.54 -1.51 -15.57
N ILE A 217 9.69 -2.16 -15.68
CA ILE A 217 10.87 -1.88 -14.86
C ILE A 217 11.36 -0.44 -15.09
N ASP A 218 11.39 0.04 -16.34
CA ASP A 218 11.77 1.42 -16.66
C ASP A 218 10.85 2.43 -15.95
N ARG A 219 9.53 2.23 -16.00
CA ARG A 219 8.56 3.08 -15.27
C ARG A 219 8.77 3.06 -13.76
N LEU A 220 9.01 1.88 -13.19
CA LEU A 220 9.28 1.75 -11.76
C LEU A 220 10.57 2.46 -11.37
N LYS A 221 11.64 2.32 -12.16
CA LYS A 221 12.91 3.00 -11.92
C LYS A 221 12.79 4.53 -12.00
N SER A 222 11.93 5.04 -12.87
CA SER A 222 11.74 6.49 -13.06
C SER A 222 10.88 7.14 -11.95
N THR A 223 10.10 6.35 -11.20
CA THR A 223 9.16 6.88 -10.20
C THR A 223 9.36 6.32 -8.79
N ASN A 224 10.26 5.38 -8.58
CA ASN A 224 10.43 4.73 -7.28
C ASN A 224 11.90 4.73 -6.83
N TYR A 225 12.15 5.07 -5.57
CA TYR A 225 13.43 4.79 -4.95
C TYR A 225 13.51 3.31 -4.60
N TYR A 226 14.65 2.69 -4.88
CA TYR A 226 14.92 1.29 -4.55
C TYR A 226 15.75 1.22 -3.26
N ILE A 227 15.27 0.46 -2.28
CA ILE A 227 15.94 0.22 -1.00
C ILE A 227 16.12 -1.29 -0.82
N ALA A 228 17.38 -1.73 -0.79
CA ALA A 228 17.73 -3.14 -0.59
C ALA A 228 17.86 -3.46 0.90
N PHE A 229 17.29 -4.57 1.34
CA PHE A 229 17.34 -5.12 2.69
C PHE A 229 18.13 -6.42 2.68
N ASN A 230 19.41 -6.37 2.99
CA ASN A 230 20.32 -7.53 2.94
C ASN A 230 20.53 -8.20 4.31
N SER A 231 19.84 -7.72 5.33
CA SER A 231 19.97 -8.21 6.70
C SER A 231 19.29 -9.57 6.89
N PRO A 232 19.70 -10.36 7.90
CA PRO A 232 19.01 -11.59 8.26
C PRO A 232 17.59 -11.33 8.78
N SER A 233 16.75 -12.38 8.77
CA SER A 233 15.38 -12.31 9.27
C SER A 233 15.32 -11.83 10.72
N GLN A 234 14.42 -10.90 11.00
CA GLN A 234 14.10 -10.40 12.35
C GLN A 234 12.93 -11.15 12.99
N ARG A 235 12.40 -12.20 12.34
CA ARG A 235 11.32 -13.00 12.92
C ARG A 235 11.86 -13.85 14.06
N LYS A 236 11.19 -13.77 15.22
CA LYS A 236 11.48 -14.67 16.33
C LYS A 236 11.08 -16.09 15.95
N VAL A 237 12.00 -17.02 16.09
CA VAL A 237 11.70 -18.45 15.96
C VAL A 237 11.08 -18.92 17.27
N MET A 238 9.91 -19.56 17.19
CA MET A 238 9.26 -20.15 18.34
C MET A 238 10.06 -21.35 18.81
N ASN A 239 10.35 -21.42 20.11
CA ASN A 239 11.04 -22.57 20.70
C ASN A 239 10.01 -23.43 21.43
N ILE A 240 10.07 -24.75 21.23
CA ILE A 240 9.18 -25.71 21.92
C ILE A 240 9.32 -25.61 23.45
N ASN A 241 10.46 -25.16 23.97
CA ASN A 241 10.68 -24.98 25.38
C ASN A 241 9.85 -23.81 25.96
N ASP A 242 9.41 -22.86 25.14
CA ASP A 242 8.53 -21.77 25.57
C ASP A 242 7.11 -22.27 25.95
N LEU A 243 6.80 -23.55 25.63
CA LEU A 243 5.53 -24.22 26.02
C LEU A 243 5.62 -24.95 27.38
N LYS A 244 6.78 -24.96 28.03
CA LYS A 244 7.02 -25.69 29.29
C LYS A 244 6.91 -24.78 30.52
N GLU A 245 6.71 -23.48 30.30
CA GLU A 245 6.43 -22.46 31.32
C GLU A 245 4.93 -22.21 31.44
#